data_3ff6a7712678a8915c16a6b0b4e9d311
#
_entry.id   3ff6a7712678a8915c16a6b0b4e9d311
#
_cell.length_a   1.000
_cell.length_b   1.000
_cell.length_c   1.000
_cell.angle_alpha   90.00
_cell.angle_beta   90.00
_cell.angle_gamma   90.00
#
_symmetry.space_group_name_H-M   'P 1'
#
loop_
_entity.id
_entity.type
_entity.pdbx_description
1 polymer ?
#
loop_
_entity_poly.entity_id
_entity_poly.type
_entity_poly.pdbx_seq_one_letter_code
_entity_poly.pdbx_strand_id
1 'polypeptide(L)'
;MEYNQFEMELRSALTTGNGTKLLYKIIDAPYRFFSPLQPFNYKVKLEQAFLRTQENTYVKFIKYCAEYLITQYGFKLEKSSFKYTLPLKEGEEFPEEVKVNAAMIFRQKENGGDEETADICVIYLKKRDYYGAKEVTKLHDNIIKQLEVLRMIYPNNKIKGILWFLDNDYHKNVNFFNECYDKEHSFETPGFRAYYGAQFFKIFDKEEDWLLVENHIKKFKNSNYDYFLKMPDLDQDEDVLNAMINLNETSWQKLISPDEVYANIRQYIFNERNENSNLFKALKLRDIKRTSVDDDEEKRRILELENKANQNE
;
A
#
# COMPACT_ATOMS: atom_id res chain seq x y z
N MET A 1 -11.45 -3.83 18.66
CA MET A 1 -10.04 -3.44 18.91
C MET A 1 -10.03 -2.28 19.91
N GLU A 2 -9.29 -2.44 21.02
CA GLU A 2 -9.15 -1.39 22.03
C GLU A 2 -8.26 -0.24 21.52
N TYR A 3 -8.50 0.99 22.02
CA TYR A 3 -7.79 2.18 21.53
C TYR A 3 -6.26 2.08 21.64
N ASN A 4 -5.75 1.57 22.75
CA ASN A 4 -4.29 1.49 22.97
C ASN A 4 -3.62 0.56 21.92
N GLN A 5 -4.26 -0.55 21.60
CA GLN A 5 -3.80 -1.44 20.54
C GLN A 5 -3.87 -0.76 19.18
N PHE A 6 -4.99 -0.11 18.86
CA PHE A 6 -5.17 0.65 17.63
C PHE A 6 -4.09 1.73 17.46
N GLU A 7 -3.84 2.53 18.51
CA GLU A 7 -2.82 3.58 18.49
C GLU A 7 -1.42 3.02 18.24
N MET A 8 -1.04 1.96 18.95
CA MET A 8 0.27 1.32 18.81
C MET A 8 0.48 0.78 17.39
N GLU A 9 -0.50 0.07 16.85
CA GLU A 9 -0.43 -0.52 15.51
C GLU A 9 -0.42 0.56 14.40
N LEU A 10 -1.27 1.60 14.52
CA LEU A 10 -1.28 2.71 13.58
C LEU A 10 0.03 3.49 13.61
N ARG A 11 0.56 3.79 14.79
CA ARG A 11 1.84 4.47 14.97
C ARG A 11 2.97 3.66 14.35
N SER A 12 3.06 2.37 14.66
CA SER A 12 4.04 1.46 14.05
C SER A 12 3.93 1.42 12.53
N ALA A 13 2.73 1.28 11.98
CA ALA A 13 2.52 1.26 10.53
C ALA A 13 3.02 2.53 9.84
N LEU A 14 2.79 3.71 10.46
CA LEU A 14 3.15 5.00 9.87
C LEU A 14 4.60 5.41 10.08
N THR A 15 5.30 4.87 11.09
CA THR A 15 6.67 5.30 11.42
C THR A 15 7.74 4.28 11.03
N THR A 16 7.42 2.99 10.99
CA THR A 16 8.42 1.93 10.77
C THR A 16 8.82 1.81 9.29
N GLY A 17 10.13 1.75 9.04
CA GLY A 17 10.71 1.50 7.72
C GLY A 17 10.48 2.62 6.70
N ASN A 18 10.29 3.85 7.15
CA ASN A 18 10.05 4.98 6.26
C ASN A 18 11.29 5.35 5.44
N GLY A 19 12.47 5.30 6.06
CA GLY A 19 13.74 5.52 5.41
C GLY A 19 13.99 4.50 4.31
N THR A 20 13.82 3.22 4.63
CA THR A 20 13.92 2.11 3.67
C THR A 20 12.98 2.28 2.48
N LYS A 21 11.69 2.56 2.74
CA LYS A 21 10.69 2.75 1.67
C LYS A 21 11.05 3.91 0.75
N LEU A 22 11.58 5.01 1.30
CA LEU A 22 11.95 6.18 0.53
C LEU A 22 13.23 5.93 -0.27
N LEU A 23 14.24 5.26 0.31
CA LEU A 23 15.47 4.84 -0.36
C LEU A 23 15.18 4.03 -1.64
N TYR A 24 14.35 2.98 -1.54
CA TYR A 24 13.99 2.19 -2.72
C TYR A 24 13.28 3.02 -3.79
N LYS A 25 12.41 3.95 -3.42
CA LYS A 25 11.76 4.86 -4.40
C LYS A 25 12.74 5.77 -5.12
N ILE A 26 13.77 6.23 -4.42
CA ILE A 26 14.82 7.07 -5.00
C ILE A 26 15.62 6.26 -6.01
N ILE A 27 16.00 5.04 -5.66
CA ILE A 27 16.80 4.16 -6.53
C ILE A 27 16.00 3.70 -7.76
N ASP A 28 14.72 3.34 -7.57
CA ASP A 28 13.91 2.79 -8.67
C ASP A 28 13.38 3.85 -9.63
N ALA A 29 13.24 5.10 -9.17
CA ALA A 29 12.68 6.17 -9.99
C ALA A 29 13.43 7.50 -9.80
N PRO A 30 14.76 7.54 -10.07
CA PRO A 30 15.64 8.69 -9.79
C PRO A 30 15.18 9.97 -10.48
N TYR A 31 14.66 9.87 -11.71
CA TYR A 31 14.16 11.02 -12.48
C TYR A 31 12.93 11.71 -11.88
N ARG A 32 12.27 11.11 -10.90
CA ARG A 32 11.21 11.81 -10.13
C ARG A 32 11.78 12.91 -9.25
N PHE A 33 13.04 12.82 -8.88
CA PHE A 33 13.72 13.75 -7.97
C PHE A 33 14.62 14.72 -8.73
N PHE A 34 15.30 14.22 -9.74
CA PHE A 34 16.20 15.00 -10.60
C PHE A 34 15.84 14.79 -12.07
N SER A 35 14.95 15.64 -12.59
CA SER A 35 14.62 15.69 -14.00
C SER A 35 14.80 17.12 -14.52
N PRO A 36 15.46 17.33 -15.67
CA PRO A 36 15.58 18.67 -16.26
C PRO A 36 14.22 19.27 -16.69
N LEU A 37 13.20 18.43 -16.84
CA LEU A 37 11.88 18.86 -17.29
C LEU A 37 10.92 19.24 -16.16
N GLN A 38 11.33 19.10 -14.89
CA GLN A 38 10.49 19.51 -13.76
C GLN A 38 11.04 20.75 -13.06
N PRO A 39 10.18 21.74 -12.73
CA PRO A 39 10.62 22.97 -12.08
C PRO A 39 10.76 22.85 -10.56
N PHE A 40 10.41 21.68 -9.98
CA PHE A 40 10.38 21.50 -8.53
C PHE A 40 11.73 21.02 -7.98
N ASN A 41 12.11 21.60 -6.84
CA ASN A 41 13.31 21.16 -6.10
C ASN A 41 13.13 19.69 -5.62
N TYR A 42 14.24 18.94 -5.57
CA TYR A 42 14.26 17.55 -5.10
C TYR A 42 13.68 17.38 -3.68
N LYS A 43 13.87 18.34 -2.77
CA LYS A 43 13.31 18.31 -1.41
C LYS A 43 11.78 18.25 -1.43
N VAL A 44 11.13 19.10 -2.22
CA VAL A 44 9.69 19.08 -2.43
C VAL A 44 9.23 17.73 -2.99
N LYS A 45 10.03 17.14 -3.87
CA LYS A 45 9.72 15.81 -4.43
C LYS A 45 9.91 14.68 -3.43
N LEU A 46 10.87 14.78 -2.53
CA LEU A 46 11.04 13.84 -1.41
C LEU A 46 9.84 13.91 -0.45
N GLU A 47 9.44 15.10 -0.05
CA GLU A 47 8.26 15.33 0.80
C GLU A 47 6.99 14.76 0.14
N GLN A 48 6.76 15.05 -1.13
CA GLN A 48 5.62 14.51 -1.89
C GLN A 48 5.66 12.97 -1.92
N ALA A 49 6.82 12.37 -2.17
CA ALA A 49 6.99 10.92 -2.23
C ALA A 49 6.77 10.28 -0.84
N PHE A 50 7.24 10.94 0.22
CA PHE A 50 7.03 10.53 1.60
C PHE A 50 5.55 10.57 1.98
N LEU A 51 4.88 11.71 1.84
CA LEU A 51 3.46 11.88 2.16
C LEU A 51 2.59 10.87 1.41
N ARG A 52 2.82 10.67 0.11
CA ARG A 52 2.09 9.68 -0.67
C ARG A 52 2.29 8.25 -0.14
N THR A 53 3.48 7.95 0.40
CA THR A 53 3.73 6.65 1.05
C THR A 53 2.91 6.51 2.32
N GLN A 54 2.88 7.56 3.14
CA GLN A 54 2.12 7.56 4.38
C GLN A 54 0.62 7.41 4.13
N GLU A 55 0.06 8.13 3.16
CA GLU A 55 -1.34 7.97 2.76
C GLU A 55 -1.68 6.54 2.33
N ASN A 56 -0.81 5.92 1.51
CA ASN A 56 -1.01 4.53 1.09
C ASN A 56 -0.90 3.55 2.25
N THR A 57 0.02 3.78 3.18
CA THR A 57 0.17 2.96 4.39
C THR A 57 -1.04 3.09 5.30
N TYR A 58 -1.55 4.31 5.47
CA TYR A 58 -2.77 4.55 6.22
C TYR A 58 -3.98 3.81 5.62
N VAL A 59 -4.19 3.87 4.30
CA VAL A 59 -5.27 3.13 3.64
C VAL A 59 -5.14 1.61 3.85
N LYS A 60 -3.91 1.08 3.83
CA LYS A 60 -3.67 -0.34 4.15
C LYS A 60 -4.01 -0.68 5.60
N PHE A 61 -3.68 0.23 6.54
CA PHE A 61 -4.04 0.04 7.93
C PHE A 61 -5.57 0.07 8.14
N ILE A 62 -6.28 0.99 7.50
CA ILE A 62 -7.75 1.03 7.54
C ILE A 62 -8.37 -0.24 6.96
N LYS A 63 -7.82 -0.74 5.84
CA LYS A 63 -8.20 -2.05 5.30
C LYS A 63 -8.00 -3.16 6.33
N TYR A 64 -6.86 -3.21 7.01
CA TYR A 64 -6.57 -4.17 8.07
C TYR A 64 -7.59 -4.09 9.21
N CYS A 65 -8.00 -2.90 9.66
CA CYS A 65 -9.06 -2.74 10.65
C CYS A 65 -10.38 -3.37 10.19
N ALA A 66 -10.76 -3.19 8.92
CA ALA A 66 -11.95 -3.80 8.36
C ALA A 66 -11.84 -5.33 8.26
N GLU A 67 -10.69 -5.84 7.81
CA GLU A 67 -10.39 -7.28 7.76
C GLU A 67 -10.47 -7.91 9.16
N TYR A 68 -9.92 -7.23 10.16
CA TYR A 68 -10.00 -7.65 11.57
C TYR A 68 -11.47 -7.76 12.04
N LEU A 69 -12.29 -6.73 11.81
CA LEU A 69 -13.69 -6.75 12.20
C LEU A 69 -14.48 -7.87 11.50
N ILE A 70 -14.33 -8.00 10.18
CA ILE A 70 -15.00 -9.04 9.37
C ILE A 70 -14.61 -10.44 9.88
N THR A 71 -13.34 -10.64 10.24
CA THR A 71 -12.88 -11.90 10.81
C THR A 71 -13.48 -12.15 12.21
N GLN A 72 -13.64 -11.11 13.05
CA GLN A 72 -14.32 -11.23 14.35
C GLN A 72 -15.81 -11.58 14.21
N TYR A 73 -16.45 -11.22 13.11
CA TYR A 73 -17.82 -11.63 12.80
C TYR A 73 -17.92 -13.11 12.34
N GLY A 74 -16.78 -13.80 12.27
CA GLY A 74 -16.73 -15.22 11.90
C GLY A 74 -16.58 -15.47 10.38
N PHE A 75 -16.37 -14.44 9.57
CA PHE A 75 -16.14 -14.61 8.14
C PHE A 75 -14.67 -14.93 7.84
N LYS A 76 -14.45 -15.92 6.98
CA LYS A 76 -13.12 -16.29 6.50
C LYS A 76 -12.78 -15.52 5.23
N LEU A 77 -11.67 -14.79 5.27
CA LEU A 77 -11.17 -14.07 4.10
C LEU A 77 -10.50 -15.04 3.11
N GLU A 78 -10.77 -14.82 1.83
CA GLU A 78 -10.18 -15.56 0.73
C GLU A 78 -9.12 -14.72 0.00
N LYS A 79 -8.38 -15.35 -0.94
CA LYS A 79 -7.41 -14.65 -1.79
C LYS A 79 -8.12 -13.63 -2.68
N SER A 80 -7.81 -12.35 -2.50
CA SER A 80 -8.51 -11.22 -3.13
C SER A 80 -7.80 -10.65 -4.37
N SER A 81 -6.59 -11.13 -4.70
CA SER A 81 -5.84 -10.67 -5.89
C SER A 81 -5.20 -11.84 -6.61
N PHE A 82 -5.58 -12.02 -7.88
CA PHE A 82 -5.07 -13.07 -8.76
C PHE A 82 -5.32 -12.70 -10.23
N LYS A 83 -4.69 -13.44 -11.15
CA LYS A 83 -4.89 -13.33 -12.58
C LYS A 83 -5.74 -14.48 -13.05
N TYR A 84 -6.63 -14.20 -14.00
CA TYR A 84 -7.48 -15.19 -14.66
C TYR A 84 -7.41 -14.98 -16.16
N THR A 85 -7.17 -16.07 -16.87
CA THR A 85 -7.13 -16.08 -18.34
C THR A 85 -8.52 -16.43 -18.85
N LEU A 86 -9.17 -15.51 -19.57
CA LEU A 86 -10.47 -15.74 -20.15
C LEU A 86 -10.39 -16.81 -21.26
N PRO A 87 -11.45 -17.58 -21.48
CA PRO A 87 -11.53 -18.45 -22.66
C PRO A 87 -11.34 -17.63 -23.94
N LEU A 88 -10.61 -18.22 -24.92
CA LEU A 88 -10.37 -17.59 -26.21
C LEU A 88 -11.71 -17.41 -26.96
N LYS A 89 -11.99 -16.18 -27.37
CA LYS A 89 -13.18 -15.89 -28.18
C LYS A 89 -12.91 -16.16 -29.66
N GLU A 90 -13.96 -16.47 -30.38
CA GLU A 90 -13.88 -16.71 -31.83
C GLU A 90 -13.33 -15.47 -32.56
N GLY A 91 -12.20 -15.62 -33.26
CA GLY A 91 -11.50 -14.52 -33.96
C GLY A 91 -10.42 -13.80 -33.18
N GLU A 92 -10.17 -14.18 -31.92
CA GLU A 92 -9.05 -13.65 -31.14
C GLU A 92 -7.81 -14.56 -31.26
N GLU A 93 -6.61 -13.98 -31.45
CA GLU A 93 -5.35 -14.75 -31.52
C GLU A 93 -4.80 -15.13 -30.15
N PHE A 94 -5.09 -14.34 -29.11
CA PHE A 94 -4.58 -14.53 -27.75
C PHE A 94 -5.70 -14.39 -26.73
N PRO A 95 -5.70 -15.23 -25.68
CA PRO A 95 -6.67 -15.10 -24.59
C PRO A 95 -6.41 -13.82 -23.77
N GLU A 96 -7.48 -13.15 -23.38
CA GLU A 96 -7.38 -11.98 -22.52
C GLU A 96 -7.09 -12.37 -21.05
N GLU A 97 -6.09 -11.74 -20.43
CA GLU A 97 -5.82 -11.90 -19.01
C GLU A 97 -6.50 -10.77 -18.20
N VAL A 98 -7.38 -11.14 -17.29
CA VAL A 98 -8.03 -10.21 -16.36
C VAL A 98 -7.41 -10.35 -14.97
N LYS A 99 -6.95 -9.25 -14.40
CA LYS A 99 -6.48 -9.20 -13.03
C LYS A 99 -7.64 -8.86 -12.10
N VAL A 100 -8.09 -9.84 -11.30
CA VAL A 100 -8.96 -9.59 -10.16
C VAL A 100 -8.12 -8.95 -9.05
N ASN A 101 -8.54 -7.81 -8.53
CA ASN A 101 -7.83 -7.06 -7.50
C ASN A 101 -8.83 -6.40 -6.55
N ALA A 102 -9.55 -7.23 -5.81
CA ALA A 102 -10.43 -6.80 -4.74
C ALA A 102 -9.65 -6.44 -3.47
N ALA A 103 -10.23 -5.65 -2.61
CA ALA A 103 -9.67 -5.40 -1.28
C ALA A 103 -9.83 -6.63 -0.39
N MET A 104 -11.03 -7.23 -0.38
CA MET A 104 -11.37 -8.41 0.40
C MET A 104 -12.35 -9.28 -0.39
N ILE A 105 -12.28 -10.58 -0.19
CA ILE A 105 -13.28 -11.57 -0.65
C ILE A 105 -13.59 -12.47 0.53
N PHE A 106 -14.87 -12.72 0.81
CA PHE A 106 -15.31 -13.65 1.86
C PHE A 106 -16.62 -14.32 1.49
N ARG A 107 -16.92 -15.45 2.12
CA ARG A 107 -18.18 -16.19 1.97
C ARG A 107 -19.16 -15.77 3.03
N GLN A 108 -20.38 -15.44 2.63
CA GLN A 108 -21.49 -15.13 3.51
C GLN A 108 -22.56 -16.21 3.37
N LYS A 109 -22.76 -16.99 4.43
CA LYS A 109 -23.82 -18.01 4.48
C LYS A 109 -25.15 -17.35 4.83
N GLU A 110 -26.21 -17.74 4.16
CA GLU A 110 -27.56 -17.54 4.70
C GLU A 110 -27.76 -18.50 5.87
N ASN A 111 -28.57 -18.11 6.87
CA ASN A 111 -28.77 -18.87 8.09
C ASN A 111 -29.13 -20.35 7.77
N GLY A 112 -28.21 -21.27 8.09
CA GLY A 112 -28.37 -22.71 7.86
C GLY A 112 -27.91 -23.23 6.48
N GLY A 113 -27.35 -22.41 5.63
CA GLY A 113 -26.85 -22.80 4.31
C GLY A 113 -25.48 -23.50 4.31
N ASP A 114 -25.23 -24.29 3.27
CA ASP A 114 -23.95 -24.95 3.03
C ASP A 114 -22.86 -23.97 2.58
N GLU A 115 -21.59 -24.34 2.80
CA GLU A 115 -20.42 -23.53 2.38
C GLU A 115 -20.30 -23.45 0.85
N GLU A 116 -20.78 -24.48 0.14
CA GLU A 116 -20.72 -24.55 -1.33
C GLU A 116 -21.70 -23.60 -2.02
N THR A 117 -22.81 -23.24 -1.37
CA THR A 117 -23.85 -22.34 -1.90
C THR A 117 -23.81 -20.94 -1.29
N ALA A 118 -22.85 -20.66 -0.41
CA ALA A 118 -22.69 -19.37 0.25
C ALA A 118 -22.44 -18.24 -0.78
N ASP A 119 -23.01 -17.06 -0.52
CA ASP A 119 -22.76 -15.87 -1.33
C ASP A 119 -21.28 -15.45 -1.25
N ILE A 120 -20.70 -15.07 -2.38
CA ILE A 120 -19.33 -14.53 -2.46
C ILE A 120 -19.41 -13.01 -2.39
N CYS A 121 -19.01 -12.43 -1.28
CA CYS A 121 -18.93 -10.99 -1.10
C CYS A 121 -17.56 -10.49 -1.56
N VAL A 122 -17.54 -9.53 -2.49
CA VAL A 122 -16.33 -8.98 -3.13
C VAL A 122 -16.26 -7.49 -2.87
N ILE A 123 -15.27 -7.04 -2.11
CA ILE A 123 -15.14 -5.67 -1.66
C ILE A 123 -14.04 -4.96 -2.47
N TYR A 124 -14.42 -3.89 -3.16
CA TYR A 124 -13.51 -2.93 -3.79
C TYR A 124 -13.40 -1.69 -2.91
N LEU A 125 -12.21 -1.39 -2.44
CA LEU A 125 -11.96 -0.27 -1.53
C LEU A 125 -11.40 0.94 -2.29
N LYS A 126 -12.01 2.09 -2.06
CA LYS A 126 -11.55 3.40 -2.54
C LYS A 126 -11.50 4.41 -1.41
N LYS A 127 -10.59 5.39 -1.50
CA LYS A 127 -10.47 6.43 -0.47
C LYS A 127 -11.67 7.37 -0.50
N ARG A 128 -12.01 7.91 -1.67
CA ARG A 128 -13.04 8.93 -1.87
C ARG A 128 -13.78 8.75 -3.19
N ASP A 129 -15.02 9.20 -3.23
CA ASP A 129 -15.84 9.28 -4.43
C ASP A 129 -15.77 10.67 -5.09
N TYR A 130 -14.68 10.98 -5.80
CA TYR A 130 -14.52 12.25 -6.52
C TYR A 130 -14.21 12.09 -8.01
N TYR A 131 -14.53 10.95 -8.57
CA TYR A 131 -14.27 10.61 -9.97
C TYR A 131 -14.99 11.55 -10.94
N GLY A 132 -14.34 11.93 -12.04
CA GLY A 132 -14.99 12.57 -13.17
C GLY A 132 -15.86 11.58 -13.95
N ALA A 133 -16.75 12.07 -14.81
CA ALA A 133 -17.72 11.23 -15.53
C ALA A 133 -17.06 10.07 -16.32
N LYS A 134 -15.94 10.30 -17.02
CA LYS A 134 -15.21 9.27 -17.75
C LYS A 134 -14.49 8.27 -16.82
N GLU A 135 -14.04 8.74 -15.66
CA GLU A 135 -13.32 7.91 -14.70
C GLU A 135 -14.26 6.98 -13.93
N VAL A 136 -15.45 7.48 -13.56
CA VAL A 136 -16.45 6.68 -12.85
C VAL A 136 -16.97 5.55 -13.73
N THR A 137 -17.21 5.80 -15.03
CA THR A 137 -17.59 4.75 -16.00
C THR A 137 -16.48 3.70 -16.12
N LYS A 138 -15.23 4.12 -16.29
CA LYS A 138 -14.09 3.17 -16.35
C LYS A 138 -13.93 2.36 -15.06
N LEU A 139 -14.19 2.97 -13.89
CA LEU A 139 -14.15 2.26 -12.61
C LEU A 139 -15.26 1.22 -12.55
N HIS A 140 -16.47 1.58 -12.96
CA HIS A 140 -17.63 0.70 -13.04
C HIS A 140 -17.32 -0.51 -13.93
N ASP A 141 -16.96 -0.28 -15.20
CA ASP A 141 -16.70 -1.32 -16.19
C ASP A 141 -15.59 -2.28 -15.74
N ASN A 142 -14.54 -1.74 -15.10
CA ASN A 142 -13.45 -2.56 -14.56
C ASN A 142 -13.94 -3.46 -13.42
N ILE A 143 -14.79 -2.97 -12.53
CA ILE A 143 -15.35 -3.77 -11.44
C ILE A 143 -16.26 -4.86 -12.00
N ILE A 144 -17.18 -4.50 -12.91
CA ILE A 144 -18.08 -5.47 -13.56
C ILE A 144 -17.29 -6.60 -14.22
N LYS A 145 -16.28 -6.26 -15.01
CA LYS A 145 -15.40 -7.25 -15.65
C LYS A 145 -14.75 -8.22 -14.66
N GLN A 146 -14.33 -7.73 -13.49
CA GLN A 146 -13.76 -8.58 -12.45
C GLN A 146 -14.84 -9.47 -11.78
N LEU A 147 -16.04 -8.94 -11.57
CA LEU A 147 -17.17 -9.71 -11.03
C LEU A 147 -17.64 -10.82 -11.99
N GLU A 148 -17.62 -10.57 -13.31
CA GLU A 148 -17.88 -11.58 -14.34
C GLU A 148 -16.87 -12.71 -14.29
N VAL A 149 -15.59 -12.42 -14.12
CA VAL A 149 -14.55 -13.45 -13.90
C VAL A 149 -14.84 -14.26 -12.64
N LEU A 150 -15.20 -13.60 -11.55
CA LEU A 150 -15.55 -14.32 -10.32
C LEU A 150 -16.78 -15.19 -10.48
N ARG A 151 -17.75 -14.77 -11.29
CA ARG A 151 -18.90 -15.59 -11.64
C ARG A 151 -18.51 -16.87 -12.40
N MET A 152 -17.52 -16.79 -13.29
CA MET A 152 -17.00 -17.98 -13.98
C MET A 152 -16.28 -18.94 -13.02
N ILE A 153 -15.57 -18.39 -12.01
CA ILE A 153 -14.85 -19.18 -11.01
C ILE A 153 -15.81 -19.83 -10.00
N TYR A 154 -16.89 -19.13 -9.65
CA TYR A 154 -17.89 -19.55 -8.66
C TYR A 154 -19.29 -19.66 -9.30
N PRO A 155 -19.51 -20.61 -10.23
CA PRO A 155 -20.76 -20.67 -11.03
C PRO A 155 -22.01 -20.95 -10.19
N ASN A 156 -21.86 -21.62 -9.05
CA ASN A 156 -22.95 -22.02 -8.16
C ASN A 156 -23.21 -20.99 -7.04
N ASN A 157 -22.41 -19.92 -6.96
CA ASN A 157 -22.51 -18.95 -5.89
C ASN A 157 -23.02 -17.62 -6.44
N LYS A 158 -23.85 -16.93 -5.67
CA LYS A 158 -24.20 -15.55 -5.98
C LYS A 158 -23.05 -14.63 -5.66
N ILE A 159 -22.65 -13.79 -6.61
CA ILE A 159 -21.59 -12.80 -6.45
C ILE A 159 -22.21 -11.47 -5.99
N LYS A 160 -21.86 -11.02 -4.79
CA LYS A 160 -22.26 -9.73 -4.23
C LYS A 160 -21.08 -8.76 -4.33
N GLY A 161 -21.10 -7.87 -5.32
CA GLY A 161 -20.11 -6.79 -5.46
C GLY A 161 -20.40 -5.65 -4.50
N ILE A 162 -19.36 -5.10 -3.88
CA ILE A 162 -19.42 -3.96 -2.98
C ILE A 162 -18.29 -3.00 -3.33
N LEU A 163 -18.62 -1.75 -3.64
CA LEU A 163 -17.68 -0.66 -3.76
C LEU A 163 -17.75 0.18 -2.48
N TRP A 164 -16.71 0.09 -1.65
CA TRP A 164 -16.66 0.81 -0.39
C TRP A 164 -15.74 2.02 -0.46
N PHE A 165 -16.30 3.19 -0.26
CA PHE A 165 -15.58 4.44 -0.08
C PHE A 165 -15.35 4.69 1.41
N LEU A 166 -14.08 4.87 1.81
CA LEU A 166 -13.72 5.12 3.22
C LEU A 166 -14.24 6.45 3.73
N ASP A 167 -14.19 7.48 2.88
CA ASP A 167 -14.60 8.83 3.22
C ASP A 167 -16.12 8.97 3.05
N ASN A 168 -16.79 9.35 4.14
CA ASN A 168 -18.23 9.55 4.16
C ASN A 168 -18.66 10.98 3.79
N ASP A 169 -17.70 11.88 3.56
CA ASP A 169 -18.02 13.30 3.34
C ASP A 169 -18.26 13.65 1.86
N TYR A 170 -18.04 12.68 0.94
CA TYR A 170 -18.06 12.95 -0.48
C TYR A 170 -18.78 11.85 -1.28
N HIS A 171 -19.99 12.15 -1.75
CA HIS A 171 -20.89 11.21 -2.44
C HIS A 171 -21.19 11.66 -3.88
N LYS A 172 -20.16 12.04 -4.64
CA LYS A 172 -20.33 12.69 -5.96
C LYS A 172 -21.07 11.80 -6.98
N ASN A 173 -20.81 10.51 -6.96
CA ASN A 173 -21.31 9.57 -7.97
C ASN A 173 -22.32 8.56 -7.42
N VAL A 174 -22.90 8.81 -6.23
CA VAL A 174 -23.85 7.88 -5.59
C VAL A 174 -25.05 7.54 -6.50
N ASN A 175 -25.62 8.54 -7.18
CA ASN A 175 -26.74 8.33 -8.10
C ASN A 175 -26.35 7.46 -9.29
N PHE A 176 -25.16 7.68 -9.88
CA PHE A 176 -24.63 6.86 -10.96
C PHE A 176 -24.53 5.39 -10.56
N PHE A 177 -23.96 5.09 -9.41
CA PHE A 177 -23.81 3.69 -8.94
C PHE A 177 -25.14 3.04 -8.63
N ASN A 178 -26.09 3.78 -8.04
CA ASN A 178 -27.44 3.26 -7.77
C ASN A 178 -28.19 2.94 -9.08
N GLU A 179 -28.15 3.86 -10.06
CA GLU A 179 -28.79 3.65 -11.36
C GLU A 179 -28.19 2.45 -12.13
N CYS A 180 -26.87 2.28 -12.10
CA CYS A 180 -26.23 1.12 -12.70
C CYS A 180 -26.66 -0.18 -12.00
N TYR A 181 -26.67 -0.21 -10.68
CA TYR A 181 -27.09 -1.38 -9.93
C TYR A 181 -28.54 -1.78 -10.23
N ASP A 182 -29.46 -0.82 -10.25
CA ASP A 182 -30.89 -1.06 -10.47
C ASP A 182 -31.18 -1.55 -11.90
N LYS A 183 -30.37 -1.14 -12.89
CA LYS A 183 -30.55 -1.51 -14.29
C LYS A 183 -29.91 -2.87 -14.66
N GLU A 184 -28.77 -3.19 -14.07
CA GLU A 184 -27.88 -4.25 -14.54
C GLU A 184 -27.86 -5.49 -13.62
N HIS A 185 -28.33 -5.33 -12.36
CA HIS A 185 -28.20 -6.40 -11.39
C HIS A 185 -29.23 -7.50 -11.58
N SER A 186 -28.75 -8.71 -11.86
CA SER A 186 -29.54 -9.95 -11.84
C SER A 186 -28.67 -11.10 -11.32
N PHE A 187 -29.28 -12.29 -11.15
CA PHE A 187 -28.47 -13.47 -10.80
C PHE A 187 -27.44 -13.81 -11.90
N GLU A 188 -27.76 -13.55 -13.14
CA GLU A 188 -26.90 -13.83 -14.29
C GLU A 188 -25.88 -12.72 -14.54
N THR A 189 -26.21 -11.48 -14.20
CA THR A 189 -25.34 -10.31 -14.39
C THR A 189 -24.93 -9.77 -13.03
N PRO A 190 -23.71 -10.04 -12.55
CA PRO A 190 -23.27 -9.56 -11.28
C PRO A 190 -23.13 -8.03 -11.27
N GLY A 191 -23.74 -7.39 -10.28
CA GLY A 191 -23.62 -5.97 -10.04
C GLY A 191 -22.94 -5.67 -8.70
N PHE A 192 -22.70 -4.39 -8.43
CA PHE A 192 -22.19 -3.96 -7.14
C PHE A 192 -22.92 -2.73 -6.60
N ARG A 193 -23.02 -2.63 -5.28
CA ARG A 193 -23.52 -1.43 -4.60
C ARG A 193 -22.37 -0.61 -4.04
N ALA A 194 -22.54 0.71 -4.08
CA ALA A 194 -21.62 1.64 -3.42
C ALA A 194 -22.07 1.90 -1.98
N TYR A 195 -21.11 1.89 -1.06
CA TYR A 195 -21.27 2.20 0.36
C TYR A 195 -20.23 3.22 0.80
N TYR A 196 -20.57 4.05 1.78
CA TYR A 196 -19.74 5.14 2.26
C TYR A 196 -19.51 5.04 3.77
N GLY A 197 -18.25 5.16 4.21
CA GLY A 197 -17.88 5.10 5.62
C GLY A 197 -18.49 3.90 6.34
N ALA A 198 -19.12 4.16 7.48
CA ALA A 198 -19.75 3.16 8.32
C ALA A 198 -20.93 2.41 7.67
N GLN A 199 -21.55 2.97 6.62
CA GLN A 199 -22.69 2.33 5.94
C GLN A 199 -22.37 0.92 5.41
N PHE A 200 -21.11 0.67 5.05
CA PHE A 200 -20.67 -0.67 4.61
C PHE A 200 -20.95 -1.73 5.68
N PHE A 201 -20.79 -1.40 6.95
CA PHE A 201 -20.97 -2.34 8.05
C PHE A 201 -22.44 -2.62 8.38
N LYS A 202 -23.41 -1.90 7.77
CA LYS A 202 -24.85 -2.23 7.84
C LYS A 202 -25.16 -3.61 7.28
N ILE A 203 -24.39 -4.12 6.33
CA ILE A 203 -24.58 -5.47 5.78
C ILE A 203 -24.36 -6.58 6.82
N PHE A 204 -23.74 -6.25 7.95
CA PHE A 204 -23.47 -7.13 9.07
C PHE A 204 -24.29 -6.76 10.32
N ASP A 205 -25.11 -5.69 10.26
CA ASP A 205 -25.74 -5.05 11.44
C ASP A 205 -24.73 -4.62 12.51
N LYS A 206 -23.56 -4.12 12.08
CA LYS A 206 -22.38 -3.77 12.89
C LYS A 206 -21.80 -2.38 12.56
N GLU A 207 -22.66 -1.42 12.22
CA GLU A 207 -22.24 -0.06 11.89
C GLU A 207 -21.50 0.61 13.05
N GLU A 208 -21.91 0.33 14.30
CA GLU A 208 -21.29 0.91 15.50
C GLU A 208 -19.82 0.50 15.67
N ASP A 209 -19.44 -0.70 15.25
CA ASP A 209 -18.03 -1.15 15.32
C ASP A 209 -17.13 -0.32 14.43
N TRP A 210 -17.60 0.12 13.26
CA TRP A 210 -16.85 1.02 12.40
C TRP A 210 -16.81 2.45 12.93
N LEU A 211 -17.91 2.94 13.48
CA LEU A 211 -17.93 4.25 14.14
C LEU A 211 -16.93 4.30 15.31
N LEU A 212 -16.69 3.19 16.00
CA LEU A 212 -15.66 3.08 17.03
C LEU A 212 -14.25 3.27 16.39
N VAL A 213 -13.98 2.63 15.25
CA VAL A 213 -12.71 2.81 14.49
C VAL A 213 -12.54 4.27 14.09
N GLU A 214 -13.57 4.92 13.56
CA GLU A 214 -13.53 6.36 13.21
C GLU A 214 -13.24 7.24 14.42
N ASN A 215 -13.82 6.92 15.59
CA ASN A 215 -13.54 7.62 16.84
C ASN A 215 -12.09 7.41 17.30
N HIS A 216 -11.52 6.21 17.12
CA HIS A 216 -10.10 5.96 17.39
C HIS A 216 -9.20 6.79 16.49
N ILE A 217 -9.53 6.93 15.20
CA ILE A 217 -8.80 7.79 14.27
C ILE A 217 -8.84 9.25 14.71
N LYS A 218 -10.03 9.75 15.09
CA LYS A 218 -10.20 11.13 15.60
C LYS A 218 -9.37 11.36 16.87
N LYS A 219 -9.42 10.41 17.81
CA LYS A 219 -8.64 10.47 19.04
C LYS A 219 -7.15 10.45 18.75
N PHE A 220 -6.68 9.55 17.90
CA PHE A 220 -5.27 9.49 17.48
C PHE A 220 -4.80 10.80 16.85
N LYS A 221 -5.59 11.37 15.92
CA LYS A 221 -5.28 12.66 15.29
C LYS A 221 -5.13 13.77 16.32
N ASN A 222 -6.04 13.86 17.28
CA ASN A 222 -6.02 14.91 18.31
C ASN A 222 -4.83 14.77 19.28
N SER A 223 -4.47 13.54 19.62
CA SER A 223 -3.34 13.26 20.54
C SER A 223 -1.96 13.41 19.88
N ASN A 224 -1.90 13.39 18.53
CA ASN A 224 -0.64 13.33 17.78
C ASN A 224 -0.53 14.43 16.72
N TYR A 225 -1.26 15.55 16.90
CA TYR A 225 -1.38 16.61 15.91
C TYR A 225 -0.03 17.15 15.39
N ASP A 226 0.97 17.29 16.25
CA ASP A 226 2.26 17.90 15.92
C ASP A 226 3.37 16.89 15.58
N TYR A 227 3.11 15.59 15.72
CA TYR A 227 4.24 14.66 15.88
C TYR A 227 4.47 13.68 14.73
N PHE A 228 3.44 13.23 14.01
CA PHE A 228 3.59 11.88 13.46
C PHE A 228 4.12 11.76 12.03
N LEU A 229 4.42 12.85 11.36
CA LEU A 229 4.92 12.79 9.98
C LEU A 229 6.24 13.56 9.81
N LYS A 230 7.29 13.07 10.46
CA LYS A 230 8.63 13.56 10.18
C LYS A 230 9.27 12.70 9.08
N MET A 231 9.67 13.33 7.99
CA MET A 231 10.46 12.68 6.96
C MET A 231 11.83 12.28 7.55
N PRO A 232 12.30 11.04 7.33
CA PRO A 232 13.61 10.60 7.80
C PRO A 232 14.72 11.45 7.16
N ASP A 233 15.76 11.71 7.92
CA ASP A 233 16.99 12.30 7.42
C ASP A 233 17.81 11.22 6.72
N LEU A 234 17.78 11.24 5.38
CA LEU A 234 18.27 10.13 4.56
C LEU A 234 19.79 9.92 4.66
N ASP A 235 20.55 10.94 5.05
CA ASP A 235 22.00 10.82 5.20
C ASP A 235 22.44 10.45 6.65
N GLN A 236 21.51 10.42 7.62
CA GLN A 236 21.80 10.11 9.03
C GLN A 236 20.90 9.04 9.65
N ASP A 237 19.73 8.76 9.07
CA ASP A 237 18.75 7.83 9.61
C ASP A 237 19.27 6.39 9.60
N GLU A 238 19.22 5.71 10.74
CA GLU A 238 19.74 4.36 10.94
C GLU A 238 19.01 3.30 10.06
N ASP A 239 17.71 3.45 9.87
CA ASP A 239 16.92 2.57 9.00
C ASP A 239 17.40 2.67 7.54
N VAL A 240 17.78 3.87 7.09
CA VAL A 240 18.39 4.10 5.76
C VAL A 240 19.77 3.46 5.67
N LEU A 241 20.62 3.60 6.68
CA LEU A 241 21.94 2.96 6.72
C LEU A 241 21.81 1.44 6.60
N ASN A 242 20.97 0.85 7.45
CA ASN A 242 20.72 -0.60 7.44
C ASN A 242 20.16 -1.07 6.09
N ALA A 243 19.26 -0.30 5.49
CA ALA A 243 18.73 -0.61 4.16
C ALA A 243 19.81 -0.54 3.09
N MET A 244 20.69 0.47 3.11
CA MET A 244 21.81 0.59 2.16
C MET A 244 22.81 -0.57 2.26
N ILE A 245 23.15 -1.01 3.47
CA ILE A 245 24.04 -2.16 3.71
C ILE A 245 23.44 -3.43 3.11
N ASN A 246 22.11 -3.61 3.21
CA ASN A 246 21.39 -4.80 2.78
C ASN A 246 20.78 -4.70 1.36
N LEU A 247 21.05 -3.63 0.60
CA LEU A 247 20.61 -3.54 -0.79
C LEU A 247 21.13 -4.73 -1.61
N ASN A 248 20.27 -5.31 -2.46
CA ASN A 248 20.71 -6.26 -3.46
C ASN A 248 21.72 -5.61 -4.42
N GLU A 249 22.54 -6.41 -5.05
CA GLU A 249 23.64 -5.91 -5.90
C GLU A 249 23.14 -5.02 -7.03
N THR A 250 22.03 -5.36 -7.67
CA THR A 250 21.44 -4.58 -8.75
C THR A 250 21.07 -3.16 -8.31
N SER A 251 20.41 -3.01 -7.16
CA SER A 251 20.04 -1.71 -6.60
C SER A 251 21.26 -0.93 -6.11
N TRP A 252 22.23 -1.62 -5.54
CA TRP A 252 23.48 -1.02 -5.11
C TRP A 252 24.27 -0.45 -6.30
N GLN A 253 24.44 -1.23 -7.37
CA GLN A 253 25.13 -0.79 -8.58
C GLN A 253 24.44 0.42 -9.25
N LYS A 254 23.11 0.48 -9.22
CA LYS A 254 22.39 1.70 -9.65
C LYS A 254 22.77 2.90 -8.80
N LEU A 255 22.71 2.77 -7.46
CA LEU A 255 22.99 3.88 -6.54
C LEU A 255 24.41 4.43 -6.70
N ILE A 256 25.40 3.58 -6.93
CA ILE A 256 26.81 3.97 -7.13
C ILE A 256 27.18 4.22 -8.60
N SER A 257 26.23 4.10 -9.53
CA SER A 257 26.44 4.34 -10.97
C SER A 257 27.03 5.73 -11.23
N PRO A 258 27.91 5.90 -12.23
CA PRO A 258 28.43 7.20 -12.65
C PRO A 258 27.37 8.06 -13.36
N ASP A 259 26.18 7.54 -13.64
CA ASP A 259 25.11 8.29 -14.31
C ASP A 259 24.79 9.58 -13.55
N GLU A 260 24.63 10.68 -14.28
CA GLU A 260 24.43 12.03 -13.73
C GLU A 260 23.27 12.08 -12.71
N VAL A 261 22.18 11.38 -12.98
CA VAL A 261 21.01 11.36 -12.07
C VAL A 261 21.36 10.73 -10.72
N TYR A 262 22.14 9.65 -10.70
CA TYR A 262 22.58 9.01 -9.46
C TYR A 262 23.70 9.78 -8.78
N ALA A 263 24.59 10.44 -9.53
CA ALA A 263 25.57 11.37 -8.98
C ALA A 263 24.88 12.52 -8.22
N ASN A 264 23.83 13.11 -8.80
CA ASN A 264 23.03 14.13 -8.13
C ASN A 264 22.35 13.61 -6.87
N ILE A 265 21.79 12.39 -6.91
CA ILE A 265 21.20 11.74 -5.74
C ILE A 265 22.22 11.57 -4.63
N ARG A 266 23.41 11.02 -4.93
CA ARG A 266 24.47 10.85 -3.94
C ARG A 266 24.91 12.17 -3.35
N GLN A 267 25.11 13.17 -4.19
CA GLN A 267 25.60 14.48 -3.76
C GLN A 267 24.57 15.23 -2.91
N TYR A 268 23.31 15.31 -3.35
CA TYR A 268 22.31 16.21 -2.76
C TYR A 268 21.38 15.56 -1.75
N ILE A 269 21.15 14.24 -1.83
CA ILE A 269 20.27 13.52 -0.93
C ILE A 269 21.07 12.77 0.15
N PHE A 270 22.15 12.10 -0.24
CA PHE A 270 22.93 11.26 0.67
C PHE A 270 24.26 11.89 1.08
N ASN A 271 24.54 13.13 0.70
CA ASN A 271 25.70 13.91 1.13
C ASN A 271 27.02 13.11 1.02
N GLU A 272 27.31 12.52 -0.17
CA GLU A 272 28.41 11.58 -0.38
C GLU A 272 29.80 12.09 0.02
N ARG A 273 29.96 13.42 0.13
CA ARG A 273 31.23 14.05 0.54
C ARG A 273 31.42 14.08 2.06
N ASN A 274 30.37 13.83 2.82
CA ASN A 274 30.44 13.79 4.28
C ASN A 274 30.79 12.36 4.74
N GLU A 275 31.94 12.20 5.40
CA GLU A 275 32.39 10.90 5.91
C GLU A 275 31.46 10.29 6.96
N ASN A 276 30.63 11.11 7.61
CA ASN A 276 29.63 10.67 8.57
C ASN A 276 28.28 10.32 7.93
N SER A 277 28.12 10.49 6.61
CA SER A 277 26.88 10.16 5.92
C SER A 277 26.63 8.66 5.83
N ASN A 278 25.35 8.30 5.80
CA ASN A 278 24.93 6.89 5.64
C ASN A 278 25.50 6.23 4.39
N LEU A 279 25.60 6.96 3.29
CA LEU A 279 26.19 6.43 2.05
C LEU A 279 27.68 6.09 2.24
N PHE A 280 28.45 6.97 2.86
CA PHE A 280 29.87 6.75 3.09
C PHE A 280 30.10 5.58 4.07
N LYS A 281 29.31 5.51 5.14
CA LYS A 281 29.33 4.38 6.08
C LYS A 281 28.96 3.07 5.37
N ALA A 282 27.90 3.06 4.54
CA ALA A 282 27.46 1.88 3.82
C ALA A 282 28.51 1.39 2.82
N LEU A 283 29.24 2.29 2.12
CA LEU A 283 30.34 1.95 1.23
C LEU A 283 31.43 1.17 2.00
N LYS A 284 31.84 1.68 3.16
CA LYS A 284 32.87 1.02 3.99
C LYS A 284 32.39 -0.33 4.54
N LEU A 285 31.19 -0.38 5.08
CA LEU A 285 30.63 -1.61 5.70
C LEU A 285 30.42 -2.71 4.64
N ARG A 286 29.91 -2.37 3.46
CA ARG A 286 29.77 -3.34 2.36
C ARG A 286 31.12 -3.82 1.83
N ASP A 287 32.16 -2.95 1.80
CA ASP A 287 33.49 -3.36 1.41
C ASP A 287 34.10 -4.32 2.44
N ILE A 288 33.96 -4.04 3.74
CA ILE A 288 34.37 -4.94 4.81
C ILE A 288 33.70 -6.31 4.65
N LYS A 289 32.38 -6.33 4.51
CA LYS A 289 31.60 -7.58 4.35
C LYS A 289 32.05 -8.39 3.13
N ARG A 290 32.39 -7.73 2.02
CA ARG A 290 32.82 -8.38 0.79
C ARG A 290 34.24 -8.94 0.86
N THR A 291 35.13 -8.29 1.62
CA THR A 291 36.58 -8.58 1.63
C THR A 291 37.03 -9.35 2.87
N SER A 292 36.19 -9.54 3.87
CA SER A 292 36.50 -10.35 5.05
C SER A 292 36.45 -11.86 4.71
N VAL A 293 37.39 -12.61 5.30
CA VAL A 293 37.54 -14.05 5.03
C VAL A 293 36.49 -14.85 5.83
N ASP A 294 36.16 -14.36 7.03
CA ASP A 294 35.19 -14.97 7.96
C ASP A 294 34.45 -13.91 8.80
N ASP A 295 33.45 -14.36 9.56
CA ASP A 295 32.61 -13.48 10.42
C ASP A 295 33.40 -12.82 11.54
N ASP A 296 34.48 -13.42 12.04
CA ASP A 296 35.28 -12.86 13.12
C ASP A 296 36.16 -11.71 12.61
N GLU A 297 36.73 -11.85 11.41
CA GLU A 297 37.42 -10.76 10.74
C GLU A 297 36.47 -9.61 10.41
N GLU A 298 35.26 -9.90 9.92
CA GLU A 298 34.24 -8.89 9.63
C GLU A 298 33.93 -8.07 10.90
N LYS A 299 33.59 -8.74 12.02
CA LYS A 299 33.29 -8.09 13.30
C LYS A 299 34.45 -7.22 13.80
N ARG A 300 35.67 -7.73 13.73
CA ARG A 300 36.84 -6.98 14.15
C ARG A 300 37.02 -5.70 13.34
N ARG A 301 36.89 -5.78 11.99
CA ARG A 301 37.04 -4.63 11.10
C ARG A 301 35.93 -3.60 11.28
N ILE A 302 34.71 -4.03 11.57
CA ILE A 302 33.58 -3.13 11.92
C ILE A 302 33.90 -2.38 13.22
N LEU A 303 34.35 -3.08 14.27
CA LEU A 303 34.72 -2.49 15.53
C LEU A 303 35.88 -1.47 15.40
N GLU A 304 36.86 -1.77 14.57
CA GLU A 304 37.95 -0.83 14.26
C GLU A 304 37.44 0.45 13.54
N LEU A 305 36.45 0.31 12.66
CA LEU A 305 35.81 1.43 11.98
C LEU A 305 35.03 2.32 12.96
N GLU A 306 34.25 1.73 13.86
CA GLU A 306 33.48 2.44 14.88
C GLU A 306 34.40 3.18 15.87
N ASN A 307 35.49 2.55 16.31
CA ASN A 307 36.47 3.18 17.23
C ASN A 307 37.18 4.36 16.56
N LYS A 308 37.44 4.32 15.26
CA LYS A 308 38.03 5.45 14.52
C LYS A 308 37.04 6.60 14.36
N ALA A 309 35.75 6.31 14.19
CA ALA A 309 34.70 7.33 14.11
C ALA A 309 34.59 8.10 15.45
N ASN A 310 34.57 7.38 16.57
CA ASN A 310 34.47 7.94 17.93
C ASN A 310 35.74 8.75 18.38
N GLN A 311 36.88 8.57 17.73
CA GLN A 311 38.09 9.34 18.01
C GLN A 311 38.16 10.65 17.24
N ASN A 312 37.33 10.82 16.22
CA ASN A 312 37.28 12.02 15.36
C ASN A 312 36.12 12.96 15.72
N GLU A 313 35.29 12.60 16.69
CA GLU A 313 34.31 13.49 17.36
C GLU A 313 34.92 14.17 18.59
#